data_547a7f79e4c7069bd8d90e6c61685cd5
#
_entry.id   547a7f79e4c7069bd8d90e6c61685cd5
#
_cell.length_a   1.000
_cell.length_b   1.000
_cell.length_c   1.000
_cell.angle_alpha   90.00
_cell.angle_beta   90.00
_cell.angle_gamma   90.00
#
_symmetry.space_group_name_H-M   'P 1'
#
loop_
_entity.id
_entity.type
_entity.pdbx_description
1 polymer ?
#
loop_
_entity_poly.entity_id
_entity_poly.type
_entity_poly.pdbx_seq_one_letter_code
_entity_poly.pdbx_strand_id
1 'polypeptide(L)'
;MLHTIQAELYQLVRSKFFWLIEGLLFFLIFISSLGERNFNFYISTSSDPEEIVIQGWTGFEALGQLAKDFLPFVMITVLVLIIFLLGRDLTRKLYNNILAGGISRKEFYLSKIAVLITIIILQMAAAFAIAFIFGSLFHGLGTMPKNFFWSFSLSFFRSFLFIMTCSSVVTCLLYLTRSTLASYLVFFALIMLQSSLVIVFPQINSELFLFLILAGSLLGGYQAFQHRDL
;
A
#
# COMPACT_ATOMS: atom_id res chain seq x y z
N MET A 1 17.66 9.51 14.38
CA MET A 1 16.44 8.87 13.90
C MET A 1 15.51 9.83 13.14
N LEU A 2 14.99 10.91 13.74
CA LEU A 2 14.10 11.86 13.06
C LEU A 2 14.73 12.49 11.81
N HIS A 3 15.98 12.93 11.87
CA HIS A 3 16.67 13.51 10.71
C HIS A 3 16.82 12.51 9.53
N THR A 4 17.00 11.22 9.82
CA THR A 4 17.08 10.17 8.79
C THR A 4 15.74 10.01 8.10
N ILE A 5 14.63 9.97 8.86
CA ILE A 5 13.26 9.88 8.33
C ILE A 5 12.95 11.09 7.45
N GLN A 6 13.25 12.30 7.93
CA GLN A 6 13.03 13.54 7.17
C GLN A 6 13.84 13.56 5.86
N ALA A 7 15.09 13.14 5.90
CA ALA A 7 15.94 13.08 4.72
C ALA A 7 15.41 12.10 3.66
N GLU A 8 14.91 10.95 4.10
CA GLU A 8 14.33 9.94 3.19
C GLU A 8 13.01 10.41 2.57
N LEU A 9 12.12 10.99 3.36
CA LEU A 9 10.87 11.57 2.86
C LEU A 9 11.14 12.73 1.89
N TYR A 10 12.10 13.59 2.21
CA TYR A 10 12.51 14.67 1.31
C TYR A 10 13.04 14.14 -0.02
N GLN A 11 13.89 13.10 0.01
CA GLN A 11 14.40 12.46 -1.21
C GLN A 11 13.28 11.81 -2.03
N LEU A 12 12.29 11.20 -1.37
CA LEU A 12 11.14 10.60 -2.02
C LEU A 12 10.34 11.66 -2.78
N VAL A 13 9.93 12.73 -2.10
CA VAL A 13 9.12 13.81 -2.69
C VAL A 13 9.87 14.53 -3.83
N ARG A 14 11.19 14.63 -3.75
CA ARG A 14 12.00 15.24 -4.81
C ARG A 14 12.23 14.32 -6.01
N SER A 15 11.91 13.03 -5.92
CA SER A 15 12.10 12.09 -7.02
C SER A 15 11.01 12.28 -8.09
N LYS A 16 11.42 12.35 -9.37
CA LYS A 16 10.48 12.41 -10.51
C LYS A 16 9.60 11.14 -10.56
N PHE A 17 10.15 10.02 -10.10
CA PHE A 17 9.47 8.74 -10.08
C PHE A 17 8.27 8.73 -9.10
N PHE A 18 8.42 9.38 -7.95
CA PHE A 18 7.32 9.56 -6.99
C PHE A 18 6.13 10.28 -7.65
N TRP A 19 6.37 11.44 -8.28
CA TRP A 19 5.34 12.22 -8.94
C TRP A 19 4.69 11.50 -10.12
N LEU A 20 5.44 10.66 -10.83
CA LEU A 20 4.88 9.82 -11.89
C LEU A 20 3.88 8.80 -11.33
N ILE A 21 4.22 8.13 -10.23
CA ILE A 21 3.35 7.14 -9.59
C ILE A 21 2.11 7.82 -9.00
N GLU A 22 2.29 8.96 -8.32
CA GLU A 22 1.17 9.74 -7.77
C GLU A 22 0.25 10.25 -8.88
N GLY A 23 0.82 10.75 -9.98
CA GLY A 23 0.05 11.19 -11.15
C GLY A 23 -0.75 10.06 -11.77
N LEU A 24 -0.19 8.84 -11.83
CA LEU A 24 -0.89 7.67 -12.33
C LEU A 24 -2.04 7.27 -11.40
N LEU A 25 -1.83 7.25 -10.08
CA LEU A 25 -2.88 6.97 -9.11
C LEU A 25 -4.00 8.01 -9.18
N PHE A 26 -3.63 9.29 -9.21
CA PHE A 26 -4.57 10.40 -9.38
C PHE A 26 -5.41 10.23 -10.66
N PHE A 27 -4.77 9.91 -11.78
CA PHE A 27 -5.43 9.71 -13.07
C PHE A 27 -6.41 8.52 -13.05
N LEU A 28 -6.02 7.41 -12.41
CA LEU A 28 -6.90 6.25 -12.25
C LEU A 28 -8.14 6.58 -11.41
N ILE A 29 -7.96 7.27 -10.27
CA ILE A 29 -9.08 7.69 -9.41
C ILE A 29 -9.97 8.69 -10.16
N PHE A 30 -9.38 9.64 -10.92
CA PHE A 30 -10.09 10.61 -11.73
C PHE A 30 -10.96 9.94 -12.79
N ILE A 31 -10.41 9.02 -13.60
CA ILE A 31 -11.18 8.28 -14.61
C ILE A 31 -12.31 7.50 -13.95
N SER A 32 -12.05 6.86 -12.83
CA SER A 32 -13.08 6.07 -12.13
C SER A 32 -14.19 6.91 -11.53
N SER A 33 -13.88 8.16 -11.15
CA SER A 33 -14.90 9.10 -10.66
C SER A 33 -15.73 9.72 -11.79
N LEU A 34 -15.18 9.84 -13.01
CA LEU A 34 -15.90 10.31 -14.20
C LEU A 34 -16.74 9.20 -14.83
N GLY A 35 -16.29 7.97 -14.69
CA GLY A 35 -16.75 6.88 -15.53
C GLY A 35 -18.06 6.29 -15.08
N GLU A 36 -18.92 6.09 -16.05
CA GLU A 36 -20.05 5.19 -16.02
C GLU A 36 -19.62 3.70 -15.94
N ARG A 37 -18.32 3.40 -15.76
CA ARG A 37 -17.78 2.05 -15.69
C ARG A 37 -16.85 1.90 -14.49
N ASN A 38 -17.27 1.13 -13.51
CA ASN A 38 -16.37 0.63 -12.48
C ASN A 38 -15.30 -0.24 -13.16
N PHE A 39 -14.01 0.14 -13.03
CA PHE A 39 -12.90 -0.74 -13.35
C PHE A 39 -12.84 -1.84 -12.28
N ASN A 40 -13.81 -2.77 -12.33
CA ASN A 40 -13.78 -3.94 -11.48
C ASN A 40 -12.82 -4.93 -12.12
N PHE A 41 -11.67 -5.11 -11.50
CA PHE A 41 -10.76 -6.22 -11.79
C PHE A 41 -11.32 -7.51 -11.15
N TYR A 42 -12.59 -7.82 -11.47
CA TYR A 42 -13.13 -9.14 -11.15
C TYR A 42 -12.97 -10.01 -12.38
N ILE A 43 -12.22 -11.10 -12.24
CA ILE A 43 -12.38 -12.26 -13.13
C ILE A 43 -13.73 -12.87 -12.74
N SER A 44 -14.80 -12.34 -13.30
CA SER A 44 -16.16 -12.83 -13.09
C SER A 44 -16.28 -14.16 -13.84
N THR A 45 -16.43 -15.23 -13.09
CA THR A 45 -16.81 -16.55 -13.61
C THR A 45 -18.33 -16.76 -13.64
N SER A 46 -19.13 -15.71 -13.34
CA SER A 46 -20.59 -15.79 -13.36
C SER A 46 -21.16 -15.31 -14.68
N SER A 47 -21.92 -16.18 -15.34
CA SER A 47 -22.54 -16.02 -16.64
C SER A 47 -23.89 -15.30 -16.65
N ASP A 48 -24.28 -14.61 -15.58
CA ASP A 48 -25.51 -13.85 -15.53
C ASP A 48 -25.23 -12.38 -15.89
N PRO A 49 -25.85 -11.86 -16.96
CA PRO A 49 -25.79 -10.42 -17.28
C PRO A 49 -26.79 -9.69 -16.36
N GLU A 50 -26.42 -9.49 -15.10
CA GLU A 50 -27.08 -8.44 -14.31
C GLU A 50 -26.76 -7.10 -14.96
N GLU A 51 -27.80 -6.34 -15.32
CA GLU A 51 -27.63 -4.94 -15.75
C GLU A 51 -26.86 -4.20 -14.65
N ILE A 52 -25.58 -4.01 -14.91
CA ILE A 52 -24.71 -3.21 -14.04
C ILE A 52 -25.13 -1.77 -14.24
N VAL A 53 -26.08 -1.31 -13.43
CA VAL A 53 -26.42 0.12 -13.32
C VAL A 53 -25.21 0.82 -12.74
N ILE A 54 -24.50 1.47 -13.61
CA ILE A 54 -23.26 2.17 -13.30
C ILE A 54 -23.66 3.53 -12.75
N GLN A 55 -23.79 3.62 -11.44
CA GLN A 55 -23.96 4.88 -10.74
C GLN A 55 -22.59 5.46 -10.40
N GLY A 56 -22.36 6.71 -10.83
CA GLY A 56 -21.17 7.45 -10.38
C GLY A 56 -21.17 7.63 -8.86
N TRP A 57 -19.99 7.66 -8.28
CA TRP A 57 -19.83 7.72 -6.82
C TRP A 57 -20.09 9.12 -6.28
N THR A 58 -21.02 9.23 -5.35
CA THR A 58 -21.12 10.44 -4.51
C THR A 58 -19.91 10.53 -3.57
N GLY A 59 -19.64 11.70 -3.00
CA GLY A 59 -18.47 11.90 -2.14
C GLY A 59 -18.35 10.89 -1.00
N PHE A 60 -19.45 10.59 -0.30
CA PHE A 60 -19.44 9.60 0.79
C PHE A 60 -19.35 8.15 0.29
N GLU A 61 -19.95 7.84 -0.85
CA GLU A 61 -19.85 6.51 -1.46
C GLU A 61 -18.45 6.24 -1.99
N ALA A 62 -17.77 7.25 -2.56
CA ALA A 62 -16.41 7.14 -3.05
C ALA A 62 -15.44 6.66 -1.98
N LEU A 63 -15.61 7.10 -0.74
CA LEU A 63 -14.78 6.64 0.38
C LEU A 63 -14.97 5.14 0.69
N GLY A 64 -16.22 4.66 0.61
CA GLY A 64 -16.54 3.25 0.80
C GLY A 64 -16.06 2.36 -0.34
N GLN A 65 -16.25 2.81 -1.57
CA GLN A 65 -15.84 2.09 -2.78
C GLN A 65 -14.33 2.05 -2.94
N LEU A 66 -13.63 3.15 -2.63
CA LEU A 66 -12.18 3.18 -2.67
C LEU A 66 -11.56 2.13 -1.76
N ALA A 67 -12.12 1.93 -0.57
CA ALA A 67 -11.64 0.92 0.36
C ALA A 67 -11.88 -0.53 -0.13
N LYS A 68 -12.84 -0.75 -1.04
CA LYS A 68 -13.15 -2.08 -1.60
C LYS A 68 -12.46 -2.33 -2.92
N ASP A 69 -12.66 -1.43 -3.88
CA ASP A 69 -12.34 -1.67 -5.29
C ASP A 69 -10.96 -1.12 -5.68
N PHE A 70 -10.52 -0.02 -5.04
CA PHE A 70 -9.25 0.65 -5.35
C PHE A 70 -8.09 0.29 -4.43
N LEU A 71 -8.35 -0.47 -3.38
CA LEU A 71 -7.31 -0.92 -2.46
C LEU A 71 -6.12 -1.59 -3.18
N PRO A 72 -6.32 -2.47 -4.18
CA PRO A 72 -5.21 -3.06 -4.91
C PRO A 72 -4.32 -2.04 -5.62
N PHE A 73 -4.90 -0.97 -6.19
CA PHE A 73 -4.12 0.08 -6.86
C PHE A 73 -3.30 0.90 -5.87
N VAL A 74 -3.88 1.27 -4.72
CA VAL A 74 -3.16 1.93 -3.63
C VAL A 74 -2.03 1.04 -3.12
N MET A 75 -2.28 -0.26 -2.96
CA MET A 75 -1.27 -1.23 -2.57
C MET A 75 -0.13 -1.31 -3.59
N ILE A 76 -0.43 -1.35 -4.89
CA ILE A 76 0.58 -1.37 -5.96
C ILE A 76 1.46 -0.13 -5.87
N THR A 77 0.89 1.06 -5.75
CA THR A 77 1.66 2.31 -5.67
C THR A 77 2.55 2.35 -4.44
N VAL A 78 2.04 1.96 -3.26
CA VAL A 78 2.81 1.87 -2.02
C VAL A 78 3.99 0.90 -2.19
N LEU A 79 3.75 -0.29 -2.71
CA LEU A 79 4.77 -1.33 -2.83
C LEU A 79 5.86 -0.95 -3.83
N VAL A 80 5.49 -0.34 -4.95
CA VAL A 80 6.45 0.17 -5.92
C VAL A 80 7.33 1.27 -5.30
N LEU A 81 6.74 2.18 -4.51
CA LEU A 81 7.50 3.22 -3.81
C LEU A 81 8.46 2.62 -2.77
N ILE A 82 8.02 1.62 -2.02
CA ILE A 82 8.85 0.95 -1.01
C ILE A 82 10.02 0.21 -1.66
N ILE A 83 9.75 -0.57 -2.71
CA ILE A 83 10.80 -1.30 -3.42
C ILE A 83 11.79 -0.32 -4.06
N PHE A 84 11.30 0.79 -4.61
CA PHE A 84 12.16 1.83 -5.17
C PHE A 84 13.06 2.46 -4.10
N LEU A 85 12.49 2.83 -2.93
CA LEU A 85 13.24 3.46 -1.84
C LEU A 85 14.28 2.50 -1.25
N LEU A 86 13.84 1.33 -0.79
CA LEU A 86 14.70 0.34 -0.13
C LEU A 86 15.66 -0.33 -1.12
N GLY A 87 15.19 -0.61 -2.35
CA GLY A 87 16.02 -1.21 -3.38
C GLY A 87 17.20 -0.34 -3.78
N ARG A 88 16.99 0.98 -3.84
CA ARG A 88 18.07 1.93 -4.09
C ARG A 88 19.13 1.91 -2.99
N ASP A 89 18.70 1.85 -1.75
CA ASP A 89 19.62 1.84 -0.61
C ASP A 89 20.46 0.57 -0.55
N LEU A 90 19.83 -0.58 -0.85
CA LEU A 90 20.51 -1.88 -0.88
C LEU A 90 21.45 -2.00 -2.10
N THR A 91 21.04 -1.57 -3.29
CA THR A 91 21.83 -1.67 -4.51
C THR A 91 23.07 -0.75 -4.46
N ARG A 92 22.91 0.45 -3.91
CA ARG A 92 24.02 1.43 -3.80
C ARG A 92 24.85 1.26 -2.53
N LYS A 93 24.55 0.25 -1.70
CA LYS A 93 25.22 0.02 -0.41
C LYS A 93 25.25 1.27 0.49
N LEU A 94 24.24 2.14 0.37
CA LEU A 94 24.16 3.38 1.15
C LEU A 94 24.10 3.13 2.66
N TYR A 95 23.60 1.98 3.06
CA TYR A 95 23.56 1.56 4.45
C TYR A 95 24.97 1.47 5.08
N ASN A 96 26.01 1.12 4.31
CA ASN A 96 27.39 1.07 4.82
C ASN A 96 27.86 2.47 5.25
N ASN A 97 27.57 3.50 4.46
CA ASN A 97 27.95 4.86 4.79
C ASN A 97 27.21 5.38 6.02
N ILE A 98 25.93 4.99 6.18
CA ILE A 98 25.09 5.39 7.32
C ILE A 98 25.57 4.70 8.60
N LEU A 99 25.92 3.41 8.52
CA LEU A 99 26.47 2.65 9.65
C LEU A 99 27.88 3.14 10.04
N ALA A 100 28.70 3.49 9.06
CA ALA A 100 30.01 4.11 9.32
C ALA A 100 29.88 5.48 10.01
N GLY A 101 28.76 6.17 9.82
CA GLY A 101 28.40 7.40 10.55
C GLY A 101 27.96 7.20 12.00
N GLY A 102 28.04 5.97 12.54
CA GLY A 102 27.76 5.67 13.95
C GLY A 102 26.31 5.35 14.30
N ILE A 103 25.41 5.23 13.30
CA ILE A 103 24.02 4.82 13.52
C ILE A 103 23.98 3.31 13.73
N SER A 104 23.30 2.86 14.80
CA SER A 104 23.15 1.44 15.08
C SER A 104 22.26 0.74 14.03
N ARG A 105 22.53 -0.57 13.78
CA ARG A 105 21.71 -1.37 12.85
C ARG A 105 20.23 -1.37 13.24
N LYS A 106 19.92 -1.37 14.54
CA LYS A 106 18.54 -1.29 15.05
C LYS A 106 17.88 0.03 14.69
N GLU A 107 18.56 1.13 14.93
CA GLU A 107 18.03 2.48 14.60
C GLU A 107 17.79 2.64 13.10
N PHE A 108 18.71 2.11 12.27
CA PHE A 108 18.54 2.12 10.82
C PHE A 108 17.28 1.35 10.41
N TYR A 109 17.11 0.11 10.90
CA TYR A 109 15.94 -0.72 10.56
C TYR A 109 14.64 -0.08 11.04
N LEU A 110 14.59 0.43 12.27
CA LEU A 110 13.42 1.12 12.80
C LEU A 110 13.08 2.39 12.04
N SER A 111 14.09 3.15 11.58
CA SER A 111 13.83 4.32 10.72
C SER A 111 13.18 3.94 9.40
N LYS A 112 13.58 2.81 8.80
CA LYS A 112 12.95 2.29 7.56
C LYS A 112 11.50 1.88 7.77
N ILE A 113 11.20 1.19 8.88
CA ILE A 113 9.81 0.86 9.24
C ILE A 113 8.98 2.14 9.44
N ALA A 114 9.52 3.14 10.14
CA ALA A 114 8.82 4.41 10.34
C ALA A 114 8.52 5.13 9.02
N VAL A 115 9.48 5.16 8.08
CA VAL A 115 9.28 5.71 6.74
C VAL A 115 8.20 4.93 5.98
N LEU A 116 8.22 3.59 6.06
CA LEU A 116 7.23 2.72 5.44
C LEU A 116 5.82 3.04 5.96
N ILE A 117 5.64 3.12 7.28
CA ILE A 117 4.35 3.48 7.89
C ILE A 117 3.89 4.87 7.41
N THR A 118 4.79 5.83 7.38
CA THR A 118 4.49 7.20 6.95
C THR A 118 4.04 7.24 5.48
N ILE A 119 4.73 6.51 4.59
CA ILE A 119 4.35 6.42 3.17
C ILE A 119 2.95 5.82 3.03
N ILE A 120 2.65 4.72 3.73
CA ILE A 120 1.34 4.06 3.65
C ILE A 120 0.23 5.03 4.09
N ILE A 121 0.41 5.69 5.24
CA ILE A 121 -0.58 6.63 5.77
C ILE A 121 -0.80 7.80 4.79
N LEU A 122 0.28 8.41 4.29
CA LEU A 122 0.18 9.53 3.35
C LEU A 122 -0.50 9.11 2.05
N GLN A 123 -0.13 7.94 1.52
CA GLN A 123 -0.70 7.41 0.28
C GLN A 123 -2.19 7.12 0.41
N MET A 124 -2.59 6.46 1.50
CA MET A 124 -4.00 6.20 1.77
C MET A 124 -4.77 7.51 1.97
N ALA A 125 -4.26 8.43 2.78
CA ALA A 125 -4.91 9.71 3.02
C ALA A 125 -5.08 10.51 1.73
N ALA A 126 -4.06 10.55 0.87
CA ALA A 126 -4.13 11.22 -0.43
C ALA A 126 -5.18 10.56 -1.34
N ALA A 127 -5.19 9.23 -1.46
CA ALA A 127 -6.14 8.51 -2.28
C ALA A 127 -7.59 8.76 -1.83
N PHE A 128 -7.87 8.67 -0.51
CA PHE A 128 -9.20 8.93 0.03
C PHE A 128 -9.63 10.40 -0.15
N ALA A 129 -8.71 11.36 0.05
CA ALA A 129 -9.01 12.77 -0.15
C ALA A 129 -9.34 13.07 -1.62
N ILE A 130 -8.56 12.54 -2.56
CA ILE A 130 -8.77 12.72 -4.01
C ILE A 130 -10.11 12.10 -4.43
N ALA A 131 -10.42 10.88 -3.98
CA ALA A 131 -11.69 10.22 -4.30
C ALA A 131 -12.89 10.99 -3.75
N PHE A 132 -12.81 11.49 -2.53
CA PHE A 132 -13.86 12.31 -1.93
C PHE A 132 -14.07 13.62 -2.70
N ILE A 133 -12.99 14.30 -3.07
CA ILE A 133 -13.05 15.56 -3.82
C ILE A 133 -13.72 15.33 -5.18
N PHE A 134 -13.27 14.34 -5.94
CA PHE A 134 -13.85 14.08 -7.28
C PHE A 134 -15.27 13.55 -7.19
N GLY A 135 -15.56 12.63 -6.29
CA GLY A 135 -16.92 12.16 -6.07
C GLY A 135 -17.88 13.31 -5.73
N SER A 136 -17.43 14.22 -4.84
CA SER A 136 -18.24 15.39 -4.47
C SER A 136 -18.43 16.39 -5.61
N LEU A 137 -17.41 16.59 -6.45
CA LEU A 137 -17.46 17.54 -7.55
C LEU A 137 -18.36 17.06 -8.70
N PHE A 138 -18.31 15.76 -9.03
CA PHE A 138 -19.05 15.24 -10.19
C PHE A 138 -20.46 14.76 -9.85
N HIS A 139 -20.64 14.17 -8.67
CA HIS A 139 -21.91 13.53 -8.29
C HIS A 139 -22.52 14.09 -7.00
N GLY A 140 -21.93 15.15 -6.44
CA GLY A 140 -22.37 15.75 -5.20
C GLY A 140 -21.92 14.97 -3.94
N LEU A 141 -22.23 15.54 -2.78
CA LEU A 141 -21.80 14.93 -1.50
C LEU A 141 -22.49 13.60 -1.19
N GLY A 142 -23.73 13.42 -1.68
CA GLY A 142 -24.55 12.25 -1.35
C GLY A 142 -25.11 12.29 0.08
N THR A 143 -25.80 11.22 0.46
CA THR A 143 -26.35 11.06 1.80
C THR A 143 -25.36 10.36 2.70
N MET A 144 -25.08 10.94 3.87
CA MET A 144 -24.20 10.33 4.86
C MET A 144 -24.87 9.10 5.49
N PRO A 145 -24.30 7.88 5.36
CA PRO A 145 -24.86 6.68 5.98
C PRO A 145 -24.86 6.77 7.51
N LYS A 146 -25.85 6.14 8.14
CA LYS A 146 -25.84 5.95 9.60
C LYS A 146 -24.58 5.16 9.98
N ASN A 147 -23.85 5.63 11.00
CA ASN A 147 -22.58 5.02 11.46
C ASN A 147 -21.41 5.13 10.46
N PHE A 148 -21.45 6.11 9.53
CA PHE A 148 -20.39 6.31 8.54
C PHE A 148 -18.98 6.33 9.15
N PHE A 149 -18.75 7.14 10.17
CA PHE A 149 -17.43 7.27 10.79
C PHE A 149 -16.88 5.96 11.35
N TRP A 150 -17.74 5.16 11.97
CA TRP A 150 -17.35 3.86 12.51
C TRP A 150 -16.99 2.88 11.38
N SER A 151 -17.87 2.75 10.40
CA SER A 151 -17.65 1.87 9.25
C SER A 151 -16.43 2.27 8.44
N PHE A 152 -16.24 3.58 8.21
CA PHE A 152 -15.08 4.12 7.51
C PHE A 152 -13.77 3.87 8.28
N SER A 153 -13.75 4.18 9.59
CA SER A 153 -12.56 3.95 10.41
C SER A 153 -12.17 2.47 10.44
N LEU A 154 -13.14 1.57 10.54
CA LEU A 154 -12.88 0.13 10.53
C LEU A 154 -12.34 -0.33 9.17
N SER A 155 -12.94 0.14 8.07
CA SER A 155 -12.48 -0.17 6.71
C SER A 155 -11.08 0.40 6.46
N PHE A 156 -10.82 1.63 6.87
CA PHE A 156 -9.51 2.26 6.77
C PHE A 156 -8.45 1.47 7.55
N PHE A 157 -8.74 1.10 8.78
CA PHE A 157 -7.83 0.32 9.62
C PHE A 157 -7.52 -1.05 9.01
N ARG A 158 -8.53 -1.78 8.52
CA ARG A 158 -8.34 -3.07 7.84
C ARG A 158 -7.47 -2.93 6.58
N SER A 159 -7.77 -1.94 5.76
CA SER A 159 -6.99 -1.62 4.55
C SER A 159 -5.54 -1.28 4.90
N PHE A 160 -5.33 -0.44 5.91
CA PHE A 160 -4.01 -0.09 6.41
C PHE A 160 -3.23 -1.33 6.89
N LEU A 161 -3.87 -2.16 7.72
CA LEU A 161 -3.26 -3.39 8.23
C LEU A 161 -2.86 -4.33 7.10
N PHE A 162 -3.73 -4.49 6.11
CA PHE A 162 -3.47 -5.34 4.95
C PHE A 162 -2.29 -4.84 4.12
N ILE A 163 -2.28 -3.55 3.75
CA ILE A 163 -1.17 -2.94 2.99
C ILE A 163 0.13 -3.02 3.79
N MET A 164 0.07 -2.76 5.11
CA MET A 164 1.24 -2.85 5.99
C MET A 164 1.80 -4.27 6.03
N THR A 165 0.94 -5.28 6.10
CA THR A 165 1.35 -6.70 6.10
C THR A 165 2.03 -7.08 4.78
N CYS A 166 1.42 -6.77 3.64
CA CYS A 166 2.03 -7.02 2.33
C CYS A 166 3.37 -6.30 2.17
N SER A 167 3.44 -5.03 2.60
CA SER A 167 4.65 -4.23 2.54
C SER A 167 5.77 -4.78 3.42
N SER A 168 5.44 -5.29 4.61
CA SER A 168 6.42 -5.90 5.52
C SER A 168 6.98 -7.21 4.97
N VAL A 169 6.13 -8.05 4.32
CA VAL A 169 6.58 -9.28 3.65
C VAL A 169 7.54 -8.97 2.51
N VAL A 170 7.19 -8.00 1.65
CA VAL A 170 8.05 -7.57 0.54
C VAL A 170 9.36 -7.00 1.06
N THR A 171 9.32 -6.20 2.12
CA THR A 171 10.52 -5.64 2.76
C THR A 171 11.41 -6.73 3.35
N CYS A 172 10.84 -7.72 4.04
CA CYS A 172 11.56 -8.88 4.56
C CYS A 172 12.28 -9.64 3.45
N LEU A 173 11.58 -9.93 2.35
CA LEU A 173 12.15 -10.60 1.19
C LEU A 173 13.24 -9.78 0.50
N LEU A 174 13.08 -8.47 0.44
CA LEU A 174 14.11 -7.58 -0.09
C LEU A 174 15.41 -7.65 0.73
N TYR A 175 15.30 -7.69 2.05
CA TYR A 175 16.46 -7.87 2.94
C TYR A 175 17.07 -9.27 2.82
N LEU A 176 16.25 -10.30 2.60
CA LEU A 176 16.73 -11.68 2.42
C LEU A 176 17.44 -11.89 1.08
N THR A 177 16.83 -11.44 -0.01
CA THR A 177 17.31 -11.74 -1.37
C THR A 177 18.29 -10.70 -1.92
N ARG A 178 18.24 -9.47 -1.41
CA ARG A 178 18.95 -8.28 -1.95
C ARG A 178 18.67 -8.01 -3.42
N SER A 179 17.64 -8.61 -3.96
CA SER A 179 17.24 -8.48 -5.35
C SER A 179 15.91 -7.75 -5.43
N THR A 180 15.92 -6.58 -6.05
CA THR A 180 14.70 -5.82 -6.33
C THR A 180 13.77 -6.59 -7.26
N LEU A 181 14.34 -7.33 -8.22
CA LEU A 181 13.58 -8.13 -9.18
C LEU A 181 12.82 -9.26 -8.47
N ALA A 182 13.46 -9.98 -7.54
CA ALA A 182 12.81 -11.02 -6.75
C ALA A 182 11.67 -10.45 -5.91
N SER A 183 11.83 -9.27 -5.33
CA SER A 183 10.79 -8.59 -4.55
C SER A 183 9.60 -8.17 -5.41
N TYR A 184 9.82 -7.70 -6.64
CA TYR A 184 8.74 -7.44 -7.60
C TYR A 184 7.99 -8.71 -8.00
N LEU A 185 8.71 -9.81 -8.29
CA LEU A 185 8.08 -11.09 -8.65
C LEU A 185 7.20 -11.63 -7.53
N VAL A 186 7.69 -11.61 -6.29
CA VAL A 186 6.89 -12.03 -5.13
C VAL A 186 5.69 -11.12 -4.92
N PHE A 187 5.87 -9.82 -5.11
CA PHE A 187 4.77 -8.87 -5.05
C PHE A 187 3.66 -9.20 -6.07
N PHE A 188 4.00 -9.41 -7.35
CA PHE A 188 3.03 -9.83 -8.36
C PHE A 188 2.39 -11.17 -8.02
N ALA A 189 3.16 -12.12 -7.49
CA ALA A 189 2.63 -13.40 -7.03
C ALA A 189 1.64 -13.21 -5.88
N LEU A 190 1.90 -12.33 -4.91
CA LEU A 190 0.98 -12.03 -3.81
C LEU A 190 -0.34 -11.43 -4.31
N ILE A 191 -0.29 -10.51 -5.28
CA ILE A 191 -1.51 -9.94 -5.87
C ILE A 191 -2.33 -11.03 -6.59
N MET A 192 -1.68 -11.84 -7.42
CA MET A 192 -2.36 -12.89 -8.17
C MET A 192 -2.92 -14.00 -7.28
N LEU A 193 -2.20 -14.33 -6.20
CA LEU A 193 -2.62 -15.34 -5.23
C LEU A 193 -3.67 -14.81 -4.24
N GLN A 194 -3.74 -13.51 -4.03
CA GLN A 194 -4.65 -12.92 -3.04
C GLN A 194 -6.11 -13.37 -3.26
N SER A 195 -6.61 -13.26 -4.47
CA SER A 195 -7.99 -13.67 -4.81
C SER A 195 -8.20 -15.16 -4.58
N SER A 196 -7.24 -15.99 -4.97
CA SER A 196 -7.31 -17.45 -4.79
C SER A 196 -7.15 -17.86 -3.33
N LEU A 197 -6.26 -17.21 -2.59
CA LEU A 197 -6.02 -17.52 -1.18
C LEU A 197 -7.20 -17.17 -0.29
N VAL A 198 -7.91 -16.08 -0.57
CA VAL A 198 -9.12 -15.69 0.18
C VAL A 198 -10.25 -16.71 -0.01
N ILE A 199 -10.37 -17.30 -1.19
CA ILE A 199 -11.36 -18.34 -1.48
C ILE A 199 -11.04 -19.64 -0.71
N VAL A 200 -9.77 -20.05 -0.73
CA VAL A 200 -9.34 -21.32 -0.10
C VAL A 200 -9.22 -21.18 1.42
N PHE A 201 -8.77 -20.05 1.89
CA PHE A 201 -8.52 -19.77 3.31
C PHE A 201 -9.18 -18.44 3.72
N PRO A 202 -10.50 -18.41 3.95
CA PRO A 202 -11.21 -17.18 4.36
C PRO A 202 -10.66 -16.59 5.67
N GLN A 203 -9.96 -17.41 6.47
CA GLN A 203 -9.32 -16.98 7.72
C GLN A 203 -8.08 -16.06 7.49
N ILE A 204 -7.50 -16.04 6.27
CA ILE A 204 -6.38 -15.15 5.94
C ILE A 204 -6.77 -13.67 6.09
N ASN A 205 -8.05 -13.35 5.88
CA ASN A 205 -8.57 -12.01 6.12
C ASN A 205 -8.88 -11.71 7.60
N SER A 206 -8.66 -12.67 8.51
CA SER A 206 -8.80 -12.37 9.92
C SER A 206 -7.69 -11.43 10.38
N GLU A 207 -8.06 -10.41 11.13
CA GLU A 207 -7.14 -9.39 11.63
C GLU A 207 -5.99 -10.01 12.43
N LEU A 208 -6.26 -11.07 13.21
CA LEU A 208 -5.26 -11.81 13.97
C LEU A 208 -4.20 -12.46 13.08
N PHE A 209 -4.62 -13.06 11.96
CA PHE A 209 -3.69 -13.70 11.03
C PHE A 209 -2.80 -12.67 10.34
N LEU A 210 -3.36 -11.52 9.95
CA LEU A 210 -2.59 -10.42 9.39
C LEU A 210 -1.56 -9.88 10.40
N PHE A 211 -1.92 -9.74 11.67
CA PHE A 211 -1.00 -9.33 12.73
C PHE A 211 0.14 -10.33 12.93
N LEU A 212 -0.14 -11.63 12.89
CA LEU A 212 0.89 -12.68 13.02
C LEU A 212 1.87 -12.64 11.85
N ILE A 213 1.39 -12.50 10.62
CA ILE A 213 2.25 -12.36 9.43
C ILE A 213 3.07 -11.07 9.51
N LEU A 214 2.45 -9.96 9.91
CA LEU A 214 3.13 -8.68 10.09
C LEU A 214 4.28 -8.80 11.11
N ALA A 215 4.00 -9.34 12.28
CA ALA A 215 5.02 -9.53 13.32
C ALA A 215 6.13 -10.47 12.85
N GLY A 216 5.78 -11.60 12.24
CA GLY A 216 6.74 -12.57 11.71
C GLY A 216 7.63 -11.99 10.61
N SER A 217 7.06 -11.22 9.68
CA SER A 217 7.83 -10.60 8.60
C SER A 217 8.74 -9.47 9.08
N LEU A 218 8.30 -8.67 10.05
CA LEU A 218 9.13 -7.62 10.65
C LEU A 218 10.30 -8.22 11.45
N LEU A 219 10.06 -9.27 12.24
CA LEU A 219 11.12 -9.97 12.98
C LEU A 219 12.07 -10.69 12.03
N GLY A 220 11.56 -11.39 11.03
CA GLY A 220 12.37 -12.06 10.02
C GLY A 220 13.25 -11.08 9.22
N GLY A 221 12.68 -9.94 8.82
CA GLY A 221 13.43 -8.88 8.14
C GLY A 221 14.53 -8.29 9.01
N TYR A 222 14.26 -8.08 10.30
CA TYR A 222 15.26 -7.61 11.25
C TYR A 222 16.39 -8.62 11.44
N GLN A 223 16.08 -9.89 11.64
CA GLN A 223 17.09 -10.95 11.76
C GLN A 223 17.93 -11.09 10.49
N ALA A 224 17.28 -11.07 9.32
CA ALA A 224 17.96 -11.10 8.03
C ALA A 224 18.94 -9.94 7.85
N PHE A 225 18.59 -8.76 8.38
CA PHE A 225 19.45 -7.59 8.33
C PHE A 225 20.59 -7.65 9.37
N GLN A 226 20.34 -8.22 10.56
CA GLN A 226 21.31 -8.27 11.66
C GLN A 226 22.40 -9.33 11.46
N HIS A 227 22.05 -10.53 10.98
CA HIS A 227 22.97 -11.69 10.89
C HIS A 227 23.79 -11.73 9.61
N ARG A 228 23.55 -10.83 8.65
CA ARG A 228 24.36 -10.78 7.45
C ARG A 228 25.58 -9.90 7.65
N ASP A 229 26.76 -10.54 7.47
CA ASP A 229 28.03 -9.84 7.33
C ASP A 229 27.95 -8.91 6.11
N LEU A 230 28.25 -7.66 6.35
CA LEU A 230 28.19 -6.57 5.40
C LEU A 230 29.53 -6.39 4.69
#